data_b17a14928e8ddd227cb9fb834865e363
#
_entry.id   b17a14928e8ddd227cb9fb834865e363
#
_cell.length_a   1.000
_cell.length_b   1.000
_cell.length_c   1.000
_cell.angle_alpha   90.00
_cell.angle_beta   90.00
_cell.angle_gamma   90.00
#
_symmetry.space_group_name_H-M   'P 1'
#
loop_
_entity.id
_entity.type
_entity.pdbx_description
1 polymer ?
#
loop_
_entity_poly.entity_id
_entity_poly.type
_entity_poly.pdbx_seq_one_letter_code
_entity_poly.pdbx_strand_id
1 'polypeptide(L)'
;GLPVDRLAAMAHELAAGGLDVVKEDQSLADQPWAPFDERIGPIAQAICDANDRHGTRAVYAPSLNGPVVDLPRRAAAARDAGAGAVMVQPGISGYPAIEAAAPAGLPVIAHPGGFGGLSDRVAPALVHGLLPRMAGADCSVFIVPGGRFPIEEADALATVGACLRPSGDLPAIMAAAGGGVSVERVPQLRGTYGDDLCLLIGGDLHRDGDPRRRASLLREAAER
;
A
#
# COMPACT_ATOMS: atom_id res chain seq x y z
N GLY A 1 -20.04 0.35 4.62
CA GLY A 1 -18.82 -0.44 4.78
C GLY A 1 -19.08 -1.93 4.71
N LEU A 2 -18.03 -2.70 4.51
CA LEU A 2 -18.10 -4.17 4.48
C LEU A 2 -17.81 -4.72 5.89
N PRO A 3 -18.53 -5.75 6.36
CA PRO A 3 -18.21 -6.45 7.59
C PRO A 3 -16.95 -7.31 7.44
N VAL A 4 -16.40 -7.76 8.56
CA VAL A 4 -15.10 -8.46 8.63
C VAL A 4 -15.04 -9.71 7.76
N ASP A 5 -16.11 -10.52 7.76
CA ASP A 5 -16.19 -11.75 6.95
C ASP A 5 -16.09 -11.48 5.44
N ARG A 6 -16.69 -10.39 4.98
CA ARG A 6 -16.62 -9.98 3.56
C ARG A 6 -15.24 -9.42 3.20
N LEU A 7 -14.59 -8.70 4.11
CA LEU A 7 -13.22 -8.24 3.94
C LEU A 7 -12.24 -9.42 3.86
N ALA A 8 -12.37 -10.39 4.75
CA ALA A 8 -11.56 -11.60 4.75
C ALA A 8 -11.74 -12.43 3.47
N ALA A 9 -13.00 -12.64 3.02
CA ALA A 9 -13.27 -13.35 1.77
C ALA A 9 -12.66 -12.63 0.55
N MET A 10 -12.74 -11.30 0.50
CA MET A 10 -12.13 -10.52 -0.57
C MET A 10 -10.59 -10.61 -0.54
N ALA A 11 -9.99 -10.53 0.65
CA ALA A 11 -8.54 -10.67 0.81
C ALA A 11 -8.05 -12.07 0.36
N HIS A 12 -8.80 -13.13 0.68
CA HIS A 12 -8.54 -14.48 0.18
C HIS A 12 -8.49 -14.51 -1.36
N GLU A 13 -9.50 -13.96 -2.03
CA GLU A 13 -9.56 -13.97 -3.51
C GLU A 13 -8.41 -13.16 -4.13
N LEU A 14 -8.01 -12.05 -3.55
CA LEU A 14 -6.88 -11.26 -4.01
C LEU A 14 -5.54 -12.02 -3.85
N ALA A 15 -5.34 -12.65 -2.71
CA ALA A 15 -4.16 -13.48 -2.46
C ALA A 15 -4.14 -14.72 -3.38
N ALA A 16 -5.27 -15.40 -3.55
CA ALA A 16 -5.42 -16.51 -4.48
C ALA A 16 -5.19 -16.14 -5.94
N GLY A 17 -5.42 -14.88 -6.31
CA GLY A 17 -5.10 -14.30 -7.61
C GLY A 17 -3.63 -13.97 -7.82
N GLY A 18 -2.77 -14.11 -6.79
CA GLY A 18 -1.32 -13.98 -6.90
C GLY A 18 -0.78 -12.58 -6.64
N LEU A 19 -1.52 -11.69 -5.96
CA LEU A 19 -0.94 -10.42 -5.49
C LEU A 19 0.11 -10.70 -4.40
N ASP A 20 1.21 -9.94 -4.43
CA ASP A 20 2.27 -10.07 -3.42
C ASP A 20 1.90 -9.42 -2.09
N VAL A 21 1.12 -8.34 -2.13
CA VAL A 21 0.67 -7.61 -0.95
C VAL A 21 -0.82 -7.34 -1.04
N VAL A 22 -1.59 -7.78 -0.06
CA VAL A 22 -3.00 -7.42 0.12
C VAL A 22 -3.08 -6.33 1.18
N LYS A 23 -3.19 -5.09 0.72
CA LYS A 23 -3.25 -3.88 1.55
C LYS A 23 -4.70 -3.48 1.79
N GLU A 24 -5.03 -3.13 3.03
CA GLU A 24 -6.31 -2.48 3.33
C GLU A 24 -6.45 -1.12 2.64
N ASP A 25 -7.69 -0.72 2.37
CA ASP A 25 -7.95 0.65 1.91
C ASP A 25 -7.57 1.65 3.02
N GLN A 26 -7.01 2.78 2.61
CA GLN A 26 -6.57 3.82 3.54
C GLN A 26 -7.72 4.46 4.34
N SER A 27 -8.95 4.34 3.89
CA SER A 27 -10.13 4.82 4.61
C SER A 27 -10.61 3.87 5.70
N LEU A 28 -10.10 2.63 5.70
CA LEU A 28 -10.43 1.63 6.72
C LEU A 28 -9.56 1.86 7.97
N ALA A 29 -10.03 2.73 8.85
CA ALA A 29 -9.36 3.03 10.12
C ALA A 29 -9.89 2.11 11.24
N ASP A 30 -10.88 2.55 11.98
CA ASP A 30 -11.48 1.81 13.10
C ASP A 30 -13.00 1.97 13.10
N GLN A 31 -13.63 1.51 12.02
CA GLN A 31 -15.04 1.65 11.79
C GLN A 31 -15.84 0.62 12.62
N PRO A 32 -17.06 0.98 13.08
CA PRO A 32 -17.89 0.10 13.93
C PRO A 32 -18.25 -1.25 13.30
N TRP A 33 -18.32 -1.33 11.97
CA TRP A 33 -18.64 -2.58 11.24
C TRP A 33 -17.42 -3.45 10.95
N ALA A 34 -16.21 -2.94 11.18
CA ALA A 34 -14.94 -3.65 11.04
C ALA A 34 -13.88 -3.01 11.96
N PRO A 35 -14.02 -3.16 13.29
CA PRO A 35 -13.03 -2.65 14.24
C PRO A 35 -11.64 -3.22 13.95
N PHE A 36 -10.59 -2.43 14.22
CA PHE A 36 -9.22 -2.84 13.90
C PHE A 36 -8.86 -4.19 14.54
N ASP A 37 -9.04 -4.33 15.84
CA ASP A 37 -8.64 -5.52 16.58
C ASP A 37 -9.47 -6.78 16.21
N GLU A 38 -10.68 -6.61 15.69
CA GLU A 38 -11.54 -7.72 15.26
C GLU A 38 -11.24 -8.20 13.84
N ARG A 39 -10.75 -7.32 12.95
CA ARG A 39 -10.57 -7.66 11.53
C ARG A 39 -9.20 -8.20 11.18
N ILE A 40 -8.14 -7.80 11.90
CA ILE A 40 -6.77 -8.14 11.51
C ILE A 40 -6.51 -9.65 11.51
N GLY A 41 -6.98 -10.39 12.52
CA GLY A 41 -6.82 -11.84 12.61
C GLY A 41 -7.53 -12.59 11.47
N PRO A 42 -8.85 -12.41 11.30
CA PRO A 42 -9.60 -13.07 10.22
C PRO A 42 -9.06 -12.78 8.82
N ILE A 43 -8.61 -11.55 8.54
CA ILE A 43 -8.05 -11.21 7.22
C ILE A 43 -6.67 -11.87 7.01
N ALA A 44 -5.80 -11.82 8.02
CA ALA A 44 -4.50 -12.50 7.96
C ALA A 44 -4.66 -14.00 7.74
N GLN A 45 -5.57 -14.65 8.46
CA GLN A 45 -5.86 -16.07 8.30
C GLN A 45 -6.38 -16.40 6.91
N ALA A 46 -7.29 -15.58 6.36
CA ALA A 46 -7.83 -15.79 5.01
C ALA A 46 -6.74 -15.71 3.92
N ILE A 47 -5.75 -14.83 4.08
CA ILE A 47 -4.61 -14.73 3.18
C ILE A 47 -3.68 -15.94 3.33
N CYS A 48 -3.43 -16.41 4.56
CA CYS A 48 -2.67 -17.62 4.84
C CYS A 48 -3.32 -18.84 4.18
N ASP A 49 -4.64 -19.02 4.36
CA ASP A 49 -5.40 -20.11 3.74
C ASP A 49 -5.36 -20.07 2.21
N ALA A 50 -5.37 -18.88 1.62
CA ALA A 50 -5.22 -18.70 0.18
C ALA A 50 -3.82 -19.12 -0.28
N ASN A 51 -2.77 -18.69 0.43
CA ASN A 51 -1.38 -19.03 0.13
C ASN A 51 -1.18 -20.56 0.15
N ASP A 52 -1.65 -21.23 1.20
CA ASP A 52 -1.53 -22.68 1.35
C ASP A 52 -2.28 -23.45 0.26
N ARG A 53 -3.48 -22.99 -0.09
CA ARG A 53 -4.34 -23.66 -1.08
C ARG A 53 -3.89 -23.45 -2.52
N HIS A 54 -3.33 -22.29 -2.83
CA HIS A 54 -3.03 -21.88 -4.21
C HIS A 54 -1.52 -21.75 -4.49
N GLY A 55 -0.66 -21.98 -3.50
CA GLY A 55 0.80 -21.88 -3.66
C GLY A 55 1.28 -20.44 -3.85
N THR A 56 0.50 -19.44 -3.39
CA THR A 56 0.86 -18.02 -3.43
C THR A 56 1.66 -17.63 -2.18
N ARG A 57 2.14 -16.36 -2.13
CA ARG A 57 2.95 -15.84 -1.01
C ARG A 57 2.53 -14.42 -0.65
N ALA A 58 1.24 -14.13 -0.76
CA ALA A 58 0.71 -12.82 -0.42
C ALA A 58 0.95 -12.49 1.05
N VAL A 59 1.30 -11.24 1.34
CA VAL A 59 1.38 -10.73 2.70
C VAL A 59 0.24 -9.75 2.97
N TYR A 60 -0.22 -9.70 4.21
CA TYR A 60 -1.24 -8.76 4.65
C TYR A 60 -0.61 -7.44 5.12
N ALA A 61 -1.18 -6.31 4.71
CA ALA A 61 -0.78 -4.97 5.17
C ALA A 61 -2.00 -4.19 5.69
N PRO A 62 -2.34 -4.31 6.99
CA PRO A 62 -3.43 -3.55 7.59
C PRO A 62 -3.14 -2.05 7.66
N SER A 63 -4.21 -1.25 7.62
CA SER A 63 -4.17 0.19 7.85
C SER A 63 -4.15 0.48 9.34
N LEU A 64 -3.07 1.09 9.84
CA LEU A 64 -2.92 1.45 11.25
C LEU A 64 -3.61 2.77 11.61
N ASN A 65 -4.28 3.42 10.66
CA ASN A 65 -4.86 4.76 10.85
C ASN A 65 -5.63 4.90 12.15
N GLY A 66 -5.19 5.88 12.95
CA GLY A 66 -5.72 6.16 14.28
C GLY A 66 -4.86 7.19 15.01
N PRO A 67 -5.09 7.42 16.30
CA PRO A 67 -4.22 8.26 17.10
C PRO A 67 -2.77 7.75 17.09
N VAL A 68 -1.80 8.65 16.93
CA VAL A 68 -0.37 8.27 16.81
C VAL A 68 0.10 7.49 18.06
N VAL A 69 -0.43 7.81 19.23
CA VAL A 69 -0.13 7.14 20.51
C VAL A 69 -0.52 5.65 20.49
N ASP A 70 -1.50 5.25 19.69
CA ASP A 70 -1.96 3.87 19.58
C ASP A 70 -1.21 3.06 18.49
N LEU A 71 -0.46 3.72 17.62
CA LEU A 71 0.18 3.05 16.48
C LEU A 71 1.16 1.95 16.89
N PRO A 72 2.00 2.10 17.93
CA PRO A 72 2.87 1.01 18.38
C PRO A 72 2.09 -0.24 18.80
N ARG A 73 0.97 -0.07 19.53
CA ARG A 73 0.09 -1.17 19.93
C ARG A 73 -0.55 -1.83 18.70
N ARG A 74 -1.10 -1.03 17.79
CA ARG A 74 -1.73 -1.54 16.55
C ARG A 74 -0.72 -2.27 15.67
N ALA A 75 0.49 -1.75 15.52
CA ALA A 75 1.54 -2.40 14.75
C ALA A 75 1.97 -3.74 15.37
N ALA A 76 2.11 -3.80 16.70
CA ALA A 76 2.38 -5.05 17.41
C ALA A 76 1.24 -6.06 17.25
N ALA A 77 -0.02 -5.64 17.41
CA ALA A 77 -1.19 -6.50 17.21
C ALA A 77 -1.28 -7.02 15.76
N ALA A 78 -0.96 -6.19 14.77
CA ALA A 78 -0.90 -6.61 13.37
C ALA A 78 0.16 -7.71 13.15
N ARG A 79 1.37 -7.52 13.68
CA ARG A 79 2.44 -8.54 13.64
C ARG A 79 1.98 -9.85 14.28
N ASP A 80 1.41 -9.78 15.48
CA ASP A 80 0.99 -10.95 16.23
C ASP A 80 -0.19 -11.68 15.55
N ALA A 81 -0.98 -10.96 14.75
CA ALA A 81 -2.01 -11.52 13.88
C ALA A 81 -1.47 -12.14 12.58
N GLY A 82 -0.17 -12.00 12.29
CA GLY A 82 0.45 -12.56 11.08
C GLY A 82 0.53 -11.60 9.90
N ALA A 83 0.39 -10.28 10.10
CA ALA A 83 0.66 -9.31 9.04
C ALA A 83 2.13 -9.32 8.62
N GLY A 84 2.39 -9.15 7.31
CA GLY A 84 3.75 -9.08 6.76
C GLY A 84 4.23 -7.66 6.44
N ALA A 85 3.34 -6.65 6.58
CA ALA A 85 3.64 -5.23 6.49
C ALA A 85 2.54 -4.44 7.21
N VAL A 86 2.73 -3.13 7.37
CA VAL A 86 1.70 -2.22 7.89
C VAL A 86 1.64 -0.96 7.03
N MET A 87 0.49 -0.30 7.04
CA MET A 87 0.31 0.95 6.30
C MET A 87 -0.07 2.10 7.23
N VAL A 88 0.54 3.26 7.00
CA VAL A 88 0.22 4.54 7.66
C VAL A 88 -0.06 5.63 6.64
N GLN A 89 -0.76 6.69 7.05
CA GLN A 89 -1.02 7.89 6.24
C GLN A 89 -0.36 9.13 6.86
N PRO A 90 0.86 9.49 6.45
CA PRO A 90 1.54 10.66 7.01
C PRO A 90 0.79 11.97 6.83
N GLY A 91 -0.04 12.10 5.80
CA GLY A 91 -0.90 13.27 5.59
C GLY A 91 -2.02 13.45 6.61
N ILE A 92 -2.34 12.40 7.39
CA ILE A 92 -3.33 12.41 8.48
C ILE A 92 -2.64 12.39 9.84
N SER A 93 -1.68 11.47 10.03
CA SER A 93 -1.06 11.19 11.33
C SER A 93 0.33 11.83 11.49
N GLY A 94 0.83 12.53 10.48
CA GLY A 94 2.20 13.05 10.43
C GLY A 94 3.24 11.95 10.12
N TYR A 95 4.46 12.36 9.75
CA TYR A 95 5.58 11.43 9.51
C TYR A 95 6.02 10.64 10.75
N PRO A 96 5.90 11.18 12.00
CA PRO A 96 6.17 10.38 13.21
C PRO A 96 5.34 9.10 13.33
N ALA A 97 4.24 8.97 12.57
CA ALA A 97 3.47 7.73 12.49
C ALA A 97 4.27 6.57 11.91
N ILE A 98 5.20 6.84 10.98
CA ILE A 98 6.10 5.85 10.40
C ILE A 98 7.06 5.34 11.47
N GLU A 99 7.71 6.26 12.18
CA GLU A 99 8.63 5.94 13.30
C GLU A 99 7.91 5.17 14.42
N ALA A 100 6.67 5.55 14.74
CA ALA A 100 5.87 4.89 15.77
C ALA A 100 5.49 3.44 15.40
N ALA A 101 5.36 3.11 14.13
CA ALA A 101 5.05 1.76 13.64
C ALA A 101 6.30 0.86 13.55
N ALA A 102 7.49 1.43 13.32
CA ALA A 102 8.73 0.70 13.07
C ALA A 102 9.14 -0.32 14.17
N PRO A 103 8.92 -0.08 15.50
CA PRO A 103 9.29 -1.04 16.54
C PRO A 103 8.62 -2.41 16.43
N ALA A 104 7.53 -2.54 15.67
CA ALA A 104 6.91 -3.84 15.40
C ALA A 104 7.79 -4.75 14.53
N GLY A 105 8.82 -4.21 13.85
CA GLY A 105 9.71 -4.97 12.97
C GLY A 105 9.06 -5.39 11.65
N LEU A 106 7.96 -4.75 11.26
CA LEU A 106 7.28 -4.95 9.98
C LEU A 106 7.62 -3.80 9.01
N PRO A 107 7.74 -4.08 7.71
CA PRO A 107 7.81 -3.04 6.69
C PRO A 107 6.66 -2.05 6.78
N VAL A 108 6.97 -0.75 6.67
CA VAL A 108 5.99 0.34 6.77
C VAL A 108 5.75 0.95 5.39
N ILE A 109 4.50 0.89 4.95
CA ILE A 109 4.02 1.51 3.70
C ILE A 109 3.45 2.89 4.03
N ALA A 110 4.04 3.96 3.46
CA ALA A 110 3.52 5.32 3.54
C ALA A 110 2.52 5.56 2.40
N HIS A 111 1.26 5.88 2.73
CA HIS A 111 0.21 6.16 1.75
C HIS A 111 -0.03 7.67 1.60
N PRO A 112 -0.20 8.21 0.38
CA PRO A 112 -0.30 9.66 0.12
C PRO A 112 -1.62 10.30 0.55
N GLY A 113 -2.54 9.57 1.14
CA GLY A 113 -3.81 10.13 1.62
C GLY A 113 -3.61 11.29 2.59
N GLY A 114 -4.47 12.32 2.46
CA GLY A 114 -4.44 13.50 3.32
C GLY A 114 -3.59 14.67 2.79
N PHE A 115 -2.76 14.47 1.77
CA PHE A 115 -1.91 15.54 1.19
C PHE A 115 -2.57 16.36 0.07
N GLY A 116 -3.81 16.08 -0.32
CA GLY A 116 -4.46 16.73 -1.48
C GLY A 116 -4.46 18.27 -1.44
N GLY A 117 -4.55 18.87 -0.24
CA GLY A 117 -4.47 20.34 -0.09
C GLY A 117 -3.06 20.91 -0.11
N LEU A 118 -2.02 20.09 -0.13
CA LEU A 118 -0.61 20.51 -0.14
C LEU A 118 0.07 20.25 -1.50
N SER A 119 -0.53 19.42 -2.36
CA SER A 119 0.07 18.99 -3.62
C SER A 119 0.43 20.15 -4.56
N ASP A 120 -0.32 21.25 -4.50
CA ASP A 120 -0.09 22.42 -5.33
C ASP A 120 0.97 23.39 -4.76
N ARG A 121 1.45 23.15 -3.55
CA ARG A 121 2.35 24.05 -2.82
C ARG A 121 3.68 23.45 -2.43
N VAL A 122 3.75 22.12 -2.40
CA VAL A 122 4.95 21.38 -1.99
C VAL A 122 5.22 20.30 -3.02
N ALA A 123 6.47 20.21 -3.46
CA ALA A 123 6.87 19.21 -4.46
C ALA A 123 6.50 17.78 -4.02
N PRO A 124 5.80 17.00 -4.86
CA PRO A 124 5.44 15.61 -4.56
C PRO A 124 6.64 14.75 -4.17
N ALA A 125 7.79 14.96 -4.81
CA ALA A 125 9.04 14.28 -4.48
C ALA A 125 9.49 14.46 -3.01
N LEU A 126 9.18 15.61 -2.42
CA LEU A 126 9.47 15.85 -1.00
C LEU A 126 8.50 15.06 -0.11
N VAL A 127 7.19 15.26 -0.30
CA VAL A 127 6.16 14.72 0.62
C VAL A 127 5.87 13.22 0.42
N HIS A 128 6.09 12.69 -0.77
CA HIS A 128 5.84 11.27 -1.08
C HIS A 128 7.11 10.47 -1.34
N GLY A 129 8.28 11.12 -1.42
CA GLY A 129 9.57 10.46 -1.64
C GLY A 129 10.50 10.64 -0.44
N LEU A 130 11.07 11.83 -0.31
CA LEU A 130 12.15 12.08 0.65
C LEU A 130 11.69 12.01 2.12
N LEU A 131 10.61 12.67 2.50
CA LEU A 131 10.16 12.71 3.90
C LEU A 131 9.73 11.34 4.44
N PRO A 132 8.93 10.50 3.72
CA PRO A 132 8.68 9.13 4.16
C PRO A 132 9.95 8.31 4.35
N ARG A 133 10.92 8.46 3.41
CA ARG A 133 12.21 7.79 3.47
C ARG A 133 13.04 8.21 4.69
N MET A 134 13.09 9.51 4.99
CA MET A 134 13.76 10.03 6.18
C MET A 134 13.12 9.56 7.48
N ALA A 135 11.79 9.36 7.49
CA ALA A 135 11.05 8.83 8.64
C ALA A 135 11.16 7.30 8.78
N GLY A 136 11.85 6.61 7.86
CA GLY A 136 12.08 5.17 7.94
C GLY A 136 10.99 4.31 7.31
N ALA A 137 10.22 4.83 6.35
CA ALA A 137 9.34 3.99 5.54
C ALA A 137 10.15 3.03 4.66
N ASP A 138 9.61 1.84 4.40
CA ASP A 138 10.19 0.86 3.48
C ASP A 138 9.58 0.98 2.08
N CYS A 139 8.36 1.50 2.00
CA CYS A 139 7.65 1.73 0.74
C CYS A 139 6.88 3.04 0.82
N SER A 140 6.88 3.82 -0.27
CA SER A 140 6.05 5.00 -0.39
C SER A 140 5.20 4.98 -1.64
N VAL A 141 3.89 5.22 -1.47
CA VAL A 141 2.95 5.28 -2.58
C VAL A 141 2.96 6.67 -3.20
N PHE A 142 3.11 6.73 -4.52
CA PHE A 142 2.99 7.95 -5.29
C PHE A 142 1.85 7.86 -6.31
N ILE A 143 1.35 9.02 -6.76
CA ILE A 143 0.27 9.10 -7.72
C ILE A 143 0.84 9.09 -9.13
N VAL A 144 0.25 8.27 -10.03
CA VAL A 144 0.63 8.23 -11.45
C VAL A 144 -0.23 9.17 -12.29
N PRO A 145 0.34 9.81 -13.34
CA PRO A 145 -0.40 10.63 -14.29
C PRO A 145 -1.48 9.83 -15.03
N GLY A 146 -2.51 10.52 -15.51
CA GLY A 146 -3.60 9.91 -16.27
C GLY A 146 -4.61 9.11 -15.44
N GLY A 147 -4.50 9.14 -14.12
CA GLY A 147 -5.51 8.66 -13.18
C GLY A 147 -6.51 9.75 -12.80
N ARG A 148 -7.23 9.56 -11.69
CA ARG A 148 -8.23 10.52 -11.20
C ARG A 148 -7.64 11.75 -10.48
N PHE A 149 -6.35 11.72 -10.17
CA PHE A 149 -5.67 12.81 -9.49
C PHE A 149 -4.77 13.53 -10.50
N PRO A 150 -4.81 14.88 -10.55
CA PRO A 150 -3.91 15.65 -11.39
C PRO A 150 -2.48 15.57 -10.85
N ILE A 151 -1.54 15.15 -11.67
CA ILE A 151 -0.11 15.15 -11.40
C ILE A 151 0.64 15.18 -12.73
N GLU A 152 1.73 15.92 -12.80
CA GLU A 152 2.62 15.94 -13.95
C GLU A 152 3.58 14.74 -13.92
N GLU A 153 3.94 14.23 -15.10
CA GLU A 153 4.86 13.10 -15.21
C GLU A 153 6.24 13.42 -14.61
N ALA A 154 6.70 14.65 -14.76
CA ALA A 154 7.95 15.09 -14.15
C ALA A 154 7.96 14.98 -12.63
N ASP A 155 6.83 15.31 -11.97
CA ASP A 155 6.68 15.19 -10.51
C ASP A 155 6.64 13.73 -10.05
N ALA A 156 5.96 12.87 -10.82
CA ALA A 156 5.93 11.44 -10.54
C ALA A 156 7.34 10.82 -10.68
N LEU A 157 8.06 11.13 -11.75
CA LEU A 157 9.47 10.70 -11.96
C LEU A 157 10.40 11.23 -10.86
N ALA A 158 10.24 12.50 -10.47
CA ALA A 158 11.02 13.08 -9.36
C ALA A 158 10.74 12.34 -8.03
N THR A 159 9.50 11.93 -7.80
CA THR A 159 9.11 11.18 -6.60
C THR A 159 9.75 9.78 -6.59
N VAL A 160 9.69 9.05 -7.69
CA VAL A 160 10.41 7.77 -7.84
C VAL A 160 11.90 7.95 -7.61
N GLY A 161 12.49 8.99 -8.20
CA GLY A 161 13.90 9.34 -7.97
C GLY A 161 14.23 9.61 -6.50
N ALA A 162 13.36 10.29 -5.76
CA ALA A 162 13.54 10.55 -4.33
C ALA A 162 13.45 9.28 -3.46
N CYS A 163 12.67 8.27 -3.90
CA CYS A 163 12.63 6.96 -3.24
C CYS A 163 13.90 6.14 -3.50
N LEU A 164 14.35 6.07 -4.75
CA LEU A 164 15.33 5.07 -5.21
C LEU A 164 16.78 5.57 -5.27
N ARG A 165 17.00 6.86 -5.64
CA ARG A 165 18.36 7.36 -5.85
C ARG A 165 19.15 7.47 -4.55
N PRO A 166 20.48 7.29 -4.60
CA PRO A 166 21.34 7.53 -3.45
C PRO A 166 21.13 8.93 -2.85
N SER A 167 21.02 9.03 -1.53
CA SER A 167 20.83 10.29 -0.79
C SER A 167 21.56 10.22 0.55
N GLY A 168 22.87 10.49 0.55
CA GLY A 168 23.72 10.30 1.72
C GLY A 168 23.65 8.85 2.20
N ASP A 169 23.48 8.67 3.50
CA ASP A 169 23.38 7.35 4.16
C ASP A 169 21.93 6.81 4.22
N LEU A 170 20.97 7.53 3.63
CA LEU A 170 19.57 7.06 3.62
C LEU A 170 19.41 5.87 2.67
N PRO A 171 18.90 4.71 3.14
CA PRO A 171 18.63 3.57 2.28
C PRO A 171 17.57 3.92 1.23
N ALA A 172 17.61 3.31 0.06
CA ALA A 172 16.50 3.39 -0.89
C ALA A 172 15.26 2.72 -0.32
N ILE A 173 14.09 3.22 -0.71
CA ILE A 173 12.80 2.62 -0.37
C ILE A 173 12.04 2.28 -1.63
N MET A 174 11.12 1.31 -1.57
CA MET A 174 10.31 0.93 -2.71
C MET A 174 9.34 2.06 -3.10
N ALA A 175 9.29 2.40 -4.38
CA ALA A 175 8.28 3.30 -4.92
C ALA A 175 7.05 2.49 -5.37
N ALA A 176 5.85 2.87 -4.92
CA ALA A 176 4.61 2.19 -5.29
C ALA A 176 3.72 3.11 -6.13
N ALA A 177 3.53 2.77 -7.39
CA ALA A 177 2.66 3.49 -8.32
C ALA A 177 1.19 3.26 -7.98
N GLY A 178 0.43 4.32 -7.71
CA GLY A 178 -0.98 4.26 -7.36
C GLY A 178 -1.83 5.35 -8.02
N GLY A 179 -3.14 5.33 -7.81
CA GLY A 179 -4.04 6.40 -8.23
C GLY A 179 -4.49 6.34 -9.70
N GLY A 180 -4.47 5.16 -10.32
CA GLY A 180 -4.92 4.99 -11.72
C GLY A 180 -4.25 3.81 -12.41
N VAL A 181 -3.71 2.89 -11.65
CA VAL A 181 -3.13 1.63 -12.17
C VAL A 181 -4.25 0.70 -12.62
N SER A 182 -4.10 0.15 -13.82
CA SER A 182 -4.92 -0.93 -14.36
C SER A 182 -4.03 -1.94 -15.07
N VAL A 183 -4.56 -3.12 -15.33
CA VAL A 183 -3.83 -4.19 -16.04
C VAL A 183 -3.29 -3.69 -17.39
N GLU A 184 -4.09 -2.92 -18.11
CA GLU A 184 -3.74 -2.40 -19.45
C GLU A 184 -2.61 -1.36 -19.40
N ARG A 185 -2.41 -0.70 -18.26
CA ARG A 185 -1.38 0.33 -18.07
C ARG A 185 -0.03 -0.20 -17.57
N VAL A 186 0.04 -1.45 -17.14
CA VAL A 186 1.26 -2.04 -16.57
C VAL A 186 2.48 -1.87 -17.50
N PRO A 187 2.41 -2.18 -18.82
CA PRO A 187 3.56 -2.02 -19.71
C PRO A 187 4.04 -0.56 -19.82
N GLN A 188 3.10 0.40 -19.85
CA GLN A 188 3.42 1.82 -19.88
C GLN A 188 4.11 2.25 -18.58
N LEU A 189 3.59 1.85 -17.43
CA LEU A 189 4.13 2.24 -16.12
C LEU A 189 5.55 1.68 -15.92
N ARG A 190 5.80 0.43 -16.31
CA ARG A 190 7.13 -0.17 -16.29
C ARG A 190 8.09 0.55 -17.24
N GLY A 191 7.64 0.85 -18.45
CA GLY A 191 8.44 1.60 -19.43
C GLY A 191 8.81 3.02 -18.95
N THR A 192 7.95 3.66 -18.16
CA THR A 192 8.19 5.02 -17.65
C THR A 192 9.03 5.03 -16.36
N TYR A 193 8.75 4.13 -15.41
CA TYR A 193 9.32 4.18 -14.07
C TYR A 193 10.33 3.08 -13.76
N GLY A 194 10.50 2.11 -14.67
CA GLY A 194 11.40 0.97 -14.49
C GLY A 194 10.74 -0.23 -13.83
N ASP A 195 11.52 -1.29 -13.63
CA ASP A 195 11.05 -2.56 -13.06
C ASP A 195 11.13 -2.61 -11.53
N ASP A 196 11.92 -1.73 -10.91
CA ASP A 196 12.00 -1.58 -9.44
C ASP A 196 10.80 -0.79 -8.91
N LEU A 197 9.59 -1.27 -9.19
CA LEU A 197 8.35 -0.58 -8.95
C LEU A 197 7.30 -1.53 -8.35
N CYS A 198 6.65 -1.12 -7.28
CA CYS A 198 5.43 -1.75 -6.80
C CYS A 198 4.22 -1.16 -7.56
N LEU A 199 3.30 -2.01 -8.00
CA LEU A 199 2.06 -1.59 -8.65
C LEU A 199 0.90 -1.69 -7.65
N LEU A 200 0.36 -0.53 -7.23
CA LEU A 200 -0.77 -0.47 -6.33
C LEU A 200 -2.07 -0.28 -7.10
N ILE A 201 -2.86 -1.33 -7.15
CA ILE A 201 -4.13 -1.38 -7.86
C ILE A 201 -5.30 -1.44 -6.86
N GLY A 202 -6.36 -0.71 -7.12
CA GLY A 202 -7.56 -0.70 -6.29
C GLY A 202 -8.83 -0.84 -7.12
N GLY A 203 -9.33 0.25 -7.67
CA GLY A 203 -10.61 0.25 -8.39
C GLY A 203 -10.70 -0.74 -9.55
N ASP A 204 -9.62 -1.00 -10.24
CA ASP A 204 -9.59 -1.94 -11.37
C ASP A 204 -9.82 -3.40 -10.96
N LEU A 205 -9.45 -3.78 -9.73
CA LEU A 205 -9.70 -5.13 -9.19
C LEU A 205 -11.20 -5.48 -9.10
N HIS A 206 -12.06 -4.47 -9.06
CA HIS A 206 -13.52 -4.65 -8.91
C HIS A 206 -14.29 -4.44 -10.21
N ARG A 207 -13.61 -4.15 -11.33
CA ARG A 207 -14.26 -3.75 -12.60
C ARG A 207 -15.20 -4.79 -13.15
N ASP A 208 -14.79 -6.07 -13.12
CA ASP A 208 -15.52 -7.17 -13.75
C ASP A 208 -16.29 -8.05 -12.73
N GLY A 209 -16.31 -7.67 -11.47
CA GLY A 209 -16.95 -8.44 -10.40
C GLY A 209 -16.18 -9.70 -9.98
N ASP A 210 -15.02 -9.96 -10.56
CA ASP A 210 -14.12 -11.10 -10.23
C ASP A 210 -12.74 -10.58 -9.82
N PRO A 211 -12.52 -10.24 -8.53
CA PRO A 211 -11.26 -9.71 -8.04
C PRO A 211 -10.09 -10.68 -8.22
N ARG A 212 -10.33 -11.98 -8.09
CA ARG A 212 -9.29 -13.01 -8.26
C ARG A 212 -8.76 -13.02 -9.68
N ARG A 213 -9.65 -13.05 -10.67
CA ARG A 213 -9.27 -13.02 -12.08
C ARG A 213 -8.49 -11.74 -12.40
N ARG A 214 -8.95 -10.58 -11.91
CA ARG A 214 -8.25 -9.31 -12.16
C ARG A 214 -6.87 -9.28 -11.50
N ALA A 215 -6.72 -9.83 -10.31
CA ALA A 215 -5.43 -9.99 -9.64
C ALA A 215 -4.47 -10.88 -10.46
N SER A 216 -4.96 -12.02 -10.99
CA SER A 216 -4.16 -12.89 -11.86
C SER A 216 -3.71 -12.20 -13.15
N LEU A 217 -4.60 -11.46 -13.80
CA LEU A 217 -4.25 -10.68 -15.00
C LEU A 217 -3.21 -9.59 -14.71
N LEU A 218 -3.30 -8.93 -13.55
CA LEU A 218 -2.31 -7.96 -13.12
C LEU A 218 -0.94 -8.63 -12.91
N ARG A 219 -0.92 -9.78 -12.21
CA ARG A 219 0.29 -10.57 -11.99
C ARG A 219 0.95 -10.95 -13.32
N GLU A 220 0.19 -11.52 -14.23
CA GLU A 220 0.69 -11.86 -15.57
C GLU A 220 1.25 -10.65 -16.35
N ALA A 221 0.58 -9.50 -16.25
CA ALA A 221 1.05 -8.27 -16.91
C ALA A 221 2.36 -7.74 -16.29
N ALA A 222 2.52 -7.89 -14.97
CA ALA A 222 3.73 -7.47 -14.25
C ALA A 222 4.94 -8.39 -14.51
N GLU A 223 4.71 -9.66 -14.87
CA GLU A 223 5.78 -10.64 -15.13
C GLU A 223 6.28 -10.67 -16.59
N ARG A 224 5.55 -10.00 -17.51
CA ARG A 224 5.96 -9.88 -18.94
C ARG A 224 6.96 -8.76 -19.14
#